data_6914a857613b244fa4f930d320489f9b
#
_entry.id   6914a857613b244fa4f930d320489f9b
#
_cell.length_a   1.000
_cell.length_b   1.000
_cell.length_c   1.000
_cell.angle_alpha   90.00
_cell.angle_beta   90.00
_cell.angle_gamma   90.00
#
_symmetry.space_group_name_H-M   'P 1'
#
loop_
_entity.id
_entity.type
_entity.pdbx_description
1 polymer ?
#
loop_
_entity_poly.entity_id
_entity_poly.type
_entity_poly.pdbx_seq_one_letter_code
_entity_poly.pdbx_strand_id
1 'polypeptide(L)'
;MSQSPSNYRLIPEIKIRRESFGGILYKYGCADRGAMSFINSPQLIEFLLVGQQQYQGDLSAAIESRGYSAASKEKLYRALDDLARRGYIEIGE
;
A
#
# COMPACT_ATOMS: atom_id res chain seq x y z
N MET A 1 -22.18 1.65 16.82
CA MET A 1 -22.05 1.32 15.63
C MET A 1 -20.76 0.86 15.27
N SER A 2 -20.70 -0.02 14.58
CA SER A 2 -19.49 -0.54 14.33
C SER A 2 -18.88 0.11 13.18
N GLN A 3 -17.63 0.19 13.19
CA GLN A 3 -16.96 0.64 12.18
C GLN A 3 -16.51 -0.46 11.40
N SER A 4 -16.98 -0.65 10.26
CA SER A 4 -16.42 -1.62 9.36
C SER A 4 -15.09 -1.18 8.99
N PRO A 5 -14.06 -1.94 9.18
CA PRO A 5 -12.76 -1.53 8.74
C PRO A 5 -12.78 -1.40 7.24
N SER A 6 -12.20 -0.35 6.75
CA SER A 6 -12.07 -0.19 5.33
C SER A 6 -11.17 -1.27 4.77
N ASN A 7 -11.42 -1.64 3.55
CA ASN A 7 -10.62 -2.64 2.88
C ASN A 7 -9.64 -1.92 1.97
N TYR A 8 -8.38 -1.95 2.34
CA TYR A 8 -7.34 -1.28 1.58
C TYR A 8 -6.73 -2.28 0.60
N ARG A 9 -6.82 -1.97 -0.68
CA ARG A 9 -6.36 -2.88 -1.71
C ARG A 9 -5.44 -2.18 -2.68
N LEU A 10 -4.28 -2.75 -2.90
CA LEU A 10 -3.33 -2.21 -3.86
C LEU A 10 -3.89 -2.42 -5.27
N ILE A 11 -3.86 -1.38 -6.07
CA ILE A 11 -4.39 -1.46 -7.43
C ILE A 11 -3.51 -2.42 -8.24
N PRO A 12 -4.10 -3.35 -9.00
CA PRO A 12 -3.29 -4.37 -9.67
C PRO A 12 -2.27 -3.86 -10.65
N GLU A 13 -2.51 -2.69 -11.25
CA GLU A 13 -1.58 -2.14 -12.21
C GLU A 13 -0.33 -1.51 -11.60
N ILE A 14 -0.24 -1.46 -10.28
CA ILE A 14 0.88 -0.81 -9.62
C ILE A 14 2.10 -1.70 -9.67
N LYS A 15 3.22 -1.11 -10.11
CA LYS A 15 4.52 -1.77 -10.05
C LYS A 15 5.29 -1.17 -8.89
N ILE A 16 6.02 -2.01 -8.19
CA ILE A 16 6.81 -1.58 -7.05
C ILE A 16 8.26 -1.93 -7.33
N ARG A 17 9.13 -0.92 -7.28
CA ARG A 17 10.54 -1.12 -7.53
C ARG A 17 11.31 -0.77 -6.28
N ARG A 18 12.15 -1.69 -5.79
CA ARG A 18 12.98 -1.41 -4.63
C ARG A 18 14.15 -0.55 -5.01
N GLU A 19 14.46 0.40 -4.13
CA GLU A 19 15.61 1.27 -4.29
C GLU A 19 16.33 1.37 -2.96
N SER A 20 17.53 1.90 -2.95
CA SER A 20 18.29 2.00 -1.72
C SER A 20 17.60 2.91 -0.70
N PHE A 21 16.85 3.91 -1.16
CA PHE A 21 16.14 4.80 -0.24
C PHE A 21 14.76 4.28 0.17
N GLY A 22 14.29 3.23 -0.46
CA GLY A 22 12.94 2.69 -0.21
C GLY A 22 12.40 2.10 -1.48
N GLY A 23 11.74 2.89 -2.30
CA GLY A 23 11.22 2.36 -3.54
C GLY A 23 10.42 3.36 -4.33
N ILE A 24 9.97 2.92 -5.48
CA ILE A 24 9.18 3.72 -6.39
C ILE A 24 7.93 2.94 -6.76
N LEU A 25 6.79 3.62 -6.68
CA LEU A 25 5.52 3.05 -7.14
C LEU A 25 5.15 3.72 -8.45
N TYR A 26 4.69 2.95 -9.40
CA TYR A 26 4.20 3.54 -10.63
C TYR A 26 3.12 2.65 -11.23
N LYS A 27 2.23 3.26 -12.01
CA LYS A 27 1.15 2.53 -12.65
C LYS A 27 1.59 2.08 -14.02
N TYR A 28 1.46 0.79 -14.24
CA TYR A 28 1.87 0.21 -15.50
C TYR A 28 0.67 0.20 -16.44
N GLY A 29 0.91 0.56 -17.68
CA GLY A 29 -0.16 0.55 -18.66
C GLY A 29 -1.08 1.75 -18.60
N CYS A 30 -0.78 2.72 -17.77
CA CYS A 30 -1.59 3.92 -17.69
C CYS A 30 -1.08 4.94 -18.67
N ALA A 31 -1.99 5.68 -19.28
CA ALA A 31 -1.60 6.72 -20.22
C ALA A 31 -0.98 7.92 -19.53
N ASP A 32 -1.24 8.08 -18.26
CA ASP A 32 -0.73 9.20 -17.50
C ASP A 32 0.69 8.96 -17.10
N ARG A 33 1.62 9.66 -17.69
CA ARG A 33 3.01 9.46 -17.40
C ARG A 33 3.47 9.99 -16.09
N GLY A 34 2.65 10.74 -15.39
CA GLY A 34 3.02 11.30 -14.11
C GLY A 34 2.74 10.41 -12.93
N ALA A 35 2.21 9.22 -13.16
CA ALA A 35 1.81 8.37 -12.05
C ALA A 35 2.99 7.63 -11.45
N MET A 36 3.85 8.35 -10.73
CA MET A 36 5.02 7.77 -10.10
C MET A 36 5.21 8.45 -8.76
N SER A 37 5.47 7.68 -7.73
CA SER A 37 5.73 8.22 -6.40
C SER A 37 6.95 7.57 -5.80
N PHE A 38 7.78 8.38 -5.17
CA PHE A 38 8.98 7.92 -4.49
C PHE A 38 8.63 7.72 -3.03
N ILE A 39 8.97 6.56 -2.50
CA ILE A 39 8.67 6.21 -1.11
C ILE A 39 9.98 6.07 -0.35
N ASN A 40 10.21 6.94 0.60
CA ASN A 40 11.44 6.94 1.39
C ASN A 40 11.29 6.08 2.64
N SER A 41 10.77 4.88 2.48
CA SER A 41 10.60 3.97 3.60
C SER A 41 10.76 2.54 3.12
N PRO A 42 11.93 1.93 3.38
CA PRO A 42 12.11 0.53 3.01
C PRO A 42 11.08 -0.38 3.67
N GLN A 43 10.67 -0.07 4.90
CA GLN A 43 9.68 -0.90 5.57
C GLN A 43 8.33 -0.85 4.86
N LEU A 44 7.92 0.33 4.39
CA LEU A 44 6.66 0.43 3.69
C LEU A 44 6.72 -0.28 2.36
N ILE A 45 7.83 -0.15 1.64
CA ILE A 45 7.99 -0.85 0.37
C ILE A 45 7.95 -2.36 0.58
N GLU A 46 8.63 -2.85 1.62
CA GLU A 46 8.62 -4.27 1.91
C GLU A 46 7.20 -4.75 2.23
N PHE A 47 6.47 -3.96 3.01
CA PHE A 47 5.09 -4.30 3.35
C PHE A 47 4.22 -4.36 2.09
N LEU A 48 4.37 -3.39 1.20
CA LEU A 48 3.56 -3.36 -0.03
C LEU A 48 3.89 -4.55 -0.92
N LEU A 49 5.16 -4.94 -0.99
CA LEU A 49 5.55 -6.09 -1.78
C LEU A 49 4.97 -7.38 -1.21
N VAL A 50 5.00 -7.53 0.11
CA VAL A 50 4.41 -8.70 0.75
C VAL A 50 2.90 -8.71 0.50
N GLY A 51 2.25 -7.56 0.63
CA GLY A 51 0.82 -7.47 0.37
C GLY A 51 0.48 -7.84 -1.06
N GLN A 52 1.30 -7.40 -2.00
CA GLN A 52 1.05 -7.70 -3.40
C GLN A 52 1.26 -9.17 -3.71
N GLN A 53 2.31 -9.75 -3.18
CA GLN A 53 2.70 -11.11 -3.55
C GLN A 53 2.02 -12.20 -2.72
N GLN A 54 1.82 -11.95 -1.45
CA GLN A 54 1.28 -12.97 -0.56
C GLN A 54 -0.18 -12.78 -0.22
N TYR A 55 -0.71 -11.59 -0.39
CA TYR A 55 -2.10 -11.29 -0.06
C TYR A 55 -2.88 -10.79 -1.26
N GLN A 56 -2.30 -10.90 -2.44
CA GLN A 56 -2.98 -10.55 -3.70
C GLN A 56 -3.53 -9.13 -3.67
N GLY A 57 -2.78 -8.25 -3.05
CA GLY A 57 -3.14 -6.85 -2.98
C GLY A 57 -4.03 -6.45 -1.82
N ASP A 58 -4.45 -7.42 -1.00
CA ASP A 58 -5.31 -7.11 0.14
C ASP A 58 -4.44 -6.65 1.31
N LEU A 59 -4.24 -5.36 1.39
CA LEU A 59 -3.33 -4.80 2.39
C LEU A 59 -3.91 -4.82 3.79
N SER A 60 -5.24 -4.78 3.90
CA SER A 60 -5.87 -4.89 5.21
C SER A 60 -5.62 -6.26 5.81
N ALA A 61 -5.75 -7.31 5.01
CA ALA A 61 -5.45 -8.65 5.48
C ALA A 61 -3.99 -8.78 5.88
N ALA A 62 -3.09 -8.16 5.12
CA ALA A 62 -1.68 -8.21 5.46
C ALA A 62 -1.40 -7.55 6.81
N ILE A 63 -2.03 -6.42 7.08
CA ILE A 63 -1.85 -5.73 8.34
C ILE A 63 -2.35 -6.59 9.50
N GLU A 64 -3.54 -7.14 9.35
CA GLU A 64 -4.14 -7.89 10.45
C GLU A 64 -3.46 -9.22 10.70
N SER A 65 -2.87 -9.80 9.67
CA SER A 65 -2.26 -11.12 9.81
C SER A 65 -0.83 -11.11 10.31
N ARG A 66 -0.16 -10.00 10.26
CA ARG A 66 1.27 -9.99 10.56
C ARG A 66 1.64 -9.61 11.99
N GLY A 67 0.65 -9.39 12.83
CA GLY A 67 0.92 -9.18 14.25
C GLY A 67 1.53 -7.86 14.63
N TYR A 68 1.27 -6.82 13.85
CA TYR A 68 1.79 -5.50 14.18
C TYR A 68 1.17 -4.97 15.45
N SER A 69 1.91 -4.14 16.17
CA SER A 69 1.38 -3.45 17.34
C SER A 69 0.34 -2.43 16.89
N ALA A 70 -0.46 -1.95 17.83
CA ALA A 70 -1.46 -0.94 17.52
C ALA A 70 -0.84 0.32 16.93
N ALA A 71 0.31 0.74 17.46
CA ALA A 71 0.97 1.92 16.94
C ALA A 71 1.47 1.70 15.52
N SER A 72 1.99 0.52 15.23
CA SER A 72 2.46 0.21 13.88
C SER A 72 1.29 0.14 12.91
N LYS A 73 0.18 -0.44 13.32
CA LYS A 73 -1.00 -0.49 12.47
C LYS A 73 -1.48 0.91 12.11
N GLU A 74 -1.48 1.81 13.08
CA GLU A 74 -1.92 3.16 12.83
C GLU A 74 -1.03 3.85 11.81
N LYS A 75 0.27 3.68 11.93
CA LYS A 75 1.20 4.26 10.98
C LYS A 75 0.99 3.69 9.58
N LEU A 76 0.77 2.38 9.50
CA LEU A 76 0.54 1.75 8.21
C LEU A 76 -0.74 2.26 7.57
N TYR A 77 -1.82 2.34 8.34
CA TYR A 77 -3.07 2.83 7.78
C TYR A 77 -2.97 4.27 7.32
N ARG A 78 -2.23 5.10 8.03
CA ARG A 78 -2.03 6.48 7.60
C ARG A 78 -1.26 6.54 6.29
N ALA A 79 -0.23 5.71 6.16
CA ALA A 79 0.53 5.66 4.94
C ALA A 79 -0.34 5.17 3.78
N LEU A 80 -1.20 4.18 4.04
CA LEU A 80 -2.09 3.68 3.00
C LEU A 80 -3.13 4.72 2.61
N ASP A 81 -3.64 5.50 3.57
CA ASP A 81 -4.56 6.58 3.25
C ASP A 81 -3.91 7.60 2.33
N ASP A 82 -2.65 7.93 2.59
CA ASP A 82 -1.93 8.86 1.74
C ASP A 82 -1.75 8.30 0.33
N LEU A 83 -1.42 7.02 0.22
CA LEU A 83 -1.27 6.39 -1.09
C LEU A 83 -2.60 6.27 -1.82
N ALA A 84 -3.69 6.12 -1.07
CA ALA A 84 -5.01 6.09 -1.68
C ALA A 84 -5.35 7.44 -2.29
N ARG A 85 -4.99 8.53 -1.59
CA ARG A 85 -5.21 9.85 -2.14
C ARG A 85 -4.39 10.11 -3.40
N ARG A 86 -3.26 9.43 -3.52
CA ARG A 86 -2.41 9.55 -4.71
C ARG A 86 -2.83 8.61 -5.83
N GLY A 87 -3.82 7.75 -5.58
CA GLY A 87 -4.35 6.86 -6.61
C GLY A 87 -3.70 5.51 -6.72
N TYR A 88 -2.92 5.08 -5.72
CA TYR A 88 -2.26 3.78 -5.78
C TYR A 88 -3.02 2.69 -5.03
N ILE A 89 -3.94 3.07 -4.19
CA ILE A 89 -4.69 2.13 -3.37
C ILE A 89 -6.17 2.46 -3.44
N GLU A 90 -7.00 1.43 -3.50
CA GLU A 90 -8.43 1.58 -3.45
C GLU A 90 -8.91 1.28 -2.04
N ILE A 91 -9.81 2.08 -1.52
CA ILE A 91 -10.41 1.83 -0.23
C ILE A 91 -11.84 1.43 -0.46
N GLY A 92 -12.16 0.19 -0.10
CA GLY A 92 -13.51 -0.32 -0.23
C GLY A 92 -14.18 -0.39 1.12
N GLU A 93 -15.44 -0.75 1.10
CA GLU A 93 -16.18 -0.88 2.34
C GLU A 93 -16.61 -2.29 2.62
#